data_13356cdec833d345eb898b03192fa09c
#
_entry.id   13356cdec833d345eb898b03192fa09c
#
_cell.length_a   1.000
_cell.length_b   1.000
_cell.length_c   1.000
_cell.angle_alpha   90.00
_cell.angle_beta   90.00
_cell.angle_gamma   90.00
#
_symmetry.space_group_name_H-M   'P 1'
#
loop_
_entity.id
_entity.type
_entity.pdbx_description
1 polymer ?
#
loop_
_entity_poly.entity_id
_entity_poly.type
_entity_poly.pdbx_seq_one_letter_code
_entity_poly.pdbx_strand_id
1 'polypeptide(L)'
;MITPIEIRLLGAQDSDVLTRVAADVFDGPVDPVWCGEFFNDARHHLAVAIEDGAVVGMVSAVHYVHPDKAPQLWINEIGVALTHRRRGIAKQLLDAILAHGRTLGCTEAWLGTEETNEPARRLYDGAGGKPEPFTLYSFPLA
;
A
#
# COMPACT_ATOMS: atom_id res chain seq x y z
N MET A 1 -2.29 28.31 1.52
CA MET A 1 -1.04 27.65 1.11
C MET A 1 -1.19 26.14 1.33
N ILE A 2 -0.85 25.34 0.33
CA ILE A 2 -0.93 23.88 0.44
C ILE A 2 0.34 23.39 1.12
N THR A 3 0.19 22.63 2.22
CA THR A 3 1.32 22.00 2.89
C THR A 3 1.86 20.87 2.01
N PRO A 4 3.19 20.73 1.89
CA PRO A 4 3.74 19.65 1.07
C PRO A 4 3.44 18.28 1.65
N ILE A 5 3.25 17.31 0.76
CA ILE A 5 3.05 15.91 1.10
C ILE A 5 4.41 15.20 1.00
N GLU A 6 4.80 14.54 2.05
CA GLU A 6 5.99 13.69 2.06
C GLU A 6 5.57 12.24 1.80
N ILE A 7 6.17 11.59 0.81
CA ILE A 7 6.00 10.14 0.59
C ILE A 7 7.21 9.43 1.20
N ARG A 8 6.95 8.50 2.11
CA ARG A 8 8.02 7.88 2.88
C ARG A 8 7.80 6.37 2.99
N LEU A 9 8.83 5.61 2.63
CA LEU A 9 8.86 4.17 2.85
C LEU A 9 9.28 3.92 4.29
N LEU A 10 8.46 3.18 5.05
CA LEU A 10 8.74 2.90 6.45
C LEU A 10 9.57 1.62 6.59
N GLY A 11 10.49 1.63 7.54
CA GLY A 11 11.29 0.48 7.92
C GLY A 11 10.93 -0.03 9.31
N ALA A 12 11.64 -1.04 9.78
CA ALA A 12 11.37 -1.73 11.04
C ALA A 12 11.37 -0.80 12.26
N GLN A 13 12.04 0.36 12.19
CA GLN A 13 12.15 1.29 13.31
C GLN A 13 11.13 2.42 13.26
N ASP A 14 10.18 2.38 12.32
CA ASP A 14 9.31 3.51 12.03
C ASP A 14 7.85 3.33 12.48
N SER A 15 7.57 2.35 13.34
CA SER A 15 6.18 2.07 13.77
C SER A 15 5.51 3.27 14.44
N ASP A 16 6.27 4.14 15.08
CA ASP A 16 5.74 5.33 15.74
C ASP A 16 5.16 6.36 14.77
N VAL A 17 5.50 6.30 13.49
CA VAL A 17 4.88 7.15 12.46
C VAL A 17 3.37 6.92 12.40
N LEU A 18 2.90 5.72 12.74
CA LEU A 18 1.48 5.36 12.72
C LEU A 18 0.72 5.79 13.98
N THR A 19 1.31 6.61 14.85
CA THR A 19 0.60 7.14 16.01
C THR A 19 -0.37 8.27 15.66
N ARG A 20 -0.18 8.93 14.53
CA ARG A 20 -1.08 9.96 14.00
C ARG A 20 -1.50 9.61 12.58
N VAL A 21 -2.68 9.04 12.47
CA VAL A 21 -3.23 8.62 11.18
C VAL A 21 -4.61 9.26 11.01
N ALA A 22 -4.81 9.92 9.87
CA ALA A 22 -6.10 10.52 9.55
C ALA A 22 -7.18 9.44 9.37
N ALA A 23 -8.43 9.83 9.56
CA ALA A 23 -9.57 8.94 9.33
C ALA A 23 -9.60 8.43 7.90
N ASP A 24 -10.07 7.21 7.71
CA ASP A 24 -10.29 6.56 6.41
C ASP A 24 -9.01 6.20 5.64
N VAL A 25 -7.83 6.31 6.26
CA VAL A 25 -6.57 5.81 5.67
C VAL A 25 -6.51 4.29 5.78
N PHE A 26 -6.79 3.74 6.96
CA PHE A 26 -6.95 2.30 7.19
C PHE A 26 -8.43 1.98 7.41
N ASP A 27 -8.79 0.71 7.26
CA ASP A 27 -10.17 0.25 7.48
C ASP A 27 -10.60 0.38 8.95
N GLY A 28 -9.66 0.36 9.87
CA GLY A 28 -9.92 0.50 11.29
C GLY A 28 -8.72 1.10 12.02
N PRO A 29 -8.79 1.21 13.35
CA PRO A 29 -7.68 1.75 14.13
C PRO A 29 -6.46 0.81 14.04
N VAL A 30 -5.27 1.39 14.09
CA VAL A 30 -4.03 0.62 14.09
C VAL A 30 -3.94 -0.18 15.40
N ASP A 31 -3.77 -1.49 15.29
CA ASP A 31 -3.65 -2.39 16.43
C ASP A 31 -2.17 -2.55 16.80
N PRO A 32 -1.78 -2.30 18.05
CA PRO A 32 -0.36 -2.36 18.45
C PRO A 32 0.28 -3.73 18.27
N VAL A 33 -0.46 -4.81 18.48
CA VAL A 33 0.08 -6.18 18.35
C VAL A 33 0.35 -6.51 16.89
N TRP A 34 -0.64 -6.28 16.03
CA TRP A 34 -0.48 -6.56 14.60
C TRP A 34 0.49 -5.60 13.93
N CYS A 35 0.53 -4.35 14.38
CA CYS A 35 1.51 -3.37 13.91
C CYS A 35 2.93 -3.86 14.23
N GLY A 36 3.15 -4.38 15.44
CA GLY A 36 4.43 -4.97 15.83
C GLY A 36 4.83 -6.14 14.95
N GLU A 37 3.91 -7.06 14.68
CA GLU A 37 4.17 -8.18 13.78
C GLU A 37 4.50 -7.72 12.37
N PHE A 38 3.76 -6.73 11.88
CA PHE A 38 3.98 -6.17 10.55
C PHE A 38 5.42 -5.64 10.41
N PHE A 39 5.84 -4.79 11.34
CA PHE A 39 7.17 -4.18 11.26
C PHE A 39 8.31 -5.13 11.58
N ASN A 40 8.03 -6.24 12.26
CA ASN A 40 9.03 -7.27 12.55
C ASN A 40 9.26 -8.25 11.40
N ASP A 41 8.44 -8.22 10.39
CA ASP A 41 8.58 -9.13 9.24
C ASP A 41 9.09 -8.34 8.03
N ALA A 42 10.31 -8.61 7.62
CA ALA A 42 10.97 -7.90 6.51
C ALA A 42 10.26 -8.08 5.16
N ARG A 43 9.32 -9.00 5.05
CA ARG A 43 8.56 -9.20 3.83
C ARG A 43 7.36 -8.27 3.71
N HIS A 44 6.98 -7.59 4.79
CA HIS A 44 5.89 -6.63 4.80
C HIS A 44 6.41 -5.22 4.57
N HIS A 45 5.73 -4.47 3.73
CA HIS A 45 6.17 -3.15 3.27
C HIS A 45 5.06 -2.13 3.39
N LEU A 46 5.42 -0.93 3.79
CA LEU A 46 4.46 0.16 3.95
C LEU A 46 5.10 1.46 3.49
N ALA A 47 4.45 2.15 2.56
CA ALA A 47 4.77 3.54 2.27
C ALA A 47 3.61 4.41 2.74
N VAL A 48 3.91 5.59 3.23
CA VAL A 48 2.90 6.52 3.74
C VAL A 48 3.08 7.89 3.11
N ALA A 49 1.96 8.61 3.04
CA ALA A 49 1.94 10.03 2.71
C ALA A 49 1.70 10.80 4.00
N ILE A 50 2.55 11.78 4.28
CA ILE A 50 2.53 12.53 5.52
C ILE A 50 2.32 14.00 5.22
N GLU A 51 1.39 14.64 5.92
CA GLU A 51 1.17 16.08 5.91
C GLU A 51 1.06 16.55 7.36
N ASP A 52 1.86 17.54 7.73
CA ASP A 52 1.87 18.12 9.09
C ASP A 52 2.02 17.04 10.19
N GLY A 53 2.87 16.05 9.95
CA GLY A 53 3.13 14.97 10.91
C GLY A 53 2.04 13.92 11.02
N ALA A 54 0.98 14.00 10.22
CA ALA A 54 -0.10 13.01 10.21
C ALA A 54 -0.05 12.19 8.93
N VAL A 55 -0.28 10.88 9.06
CA VAL A 55 -0.41 9.99 7.90
C VAL A 55 -1.77 10.25 7.26
N VAL A 56 -1.75 10.67 6.00
CA VAL A 56 -2.95 10.98 5.21
C VAL A 56 -3.17 9.99 4.06
N GLY A 57 -2.25 9.06 3.89
CA GLY A 57 -2.36 8.00 2.89
C GLY A 57 -1.36 6.89 3.17
N MET A 58 -1.65 5.70 2.64
CA MET A 58 -0.75 4.55 2.78
C MET A 58 -0.90 3.60 1.61
N VAL A 59 0.13 2.81 1.39
CA VAL A 59 0.10 1.61 0.56
C VAL A 59 0.83 0.51 1.30
N SER A 60 0.21 -0.66 1.43
CA SER A 60 0.81 -1.82 2.06
C SER A 60 1.01 -2.94 1.04
N ALA A 61 2.08 -3.69 1.21
CA ALA A 61 2.43 -4.79 0.31
C ALA A 61 3.21 -5.87 1.06
N VAL A 62 3.23 -7.05 0.46
CA VAL A 62 4.06 -8.17 0.93
C VAL A 62 4.78 -8.76 -0.28
N HIS A 63 6.06 -9.13 -0.12
CA HIS A 63 6.72 -9.87 -1.18
C HIS A 63 6.74 -11.36 -0.84
N TYR A 64 6.39 -12.14 -1.86
CA TYR A 64 6.37 -13.60 -1.75
C TYR A 64 7.71 -14.18 -2.12
N VAL A 65 8.13 -15.19 -1.34
CA VAL A 65 9.29 -16.01 -1.66
C VAL A 65 8.77 -17.33 -2.23
N HIS A 66 9.32 -17.75 -3.34
CA HIS A 66 8.94 -19.00 -4.01
C HIS A 66 10.13 -19.96 -4.07
N PRO A 67 9.92 -21.28 -4.05
CA PRO A 67 11.00 -22.24 -4.24
C PRO A 67 11.59 -22.24 -5.66
N ASP A 68 10.83 -21.79 -6.64
CA ASP A 68 11.09 -22.05 -8.05
C ASP A 68 11.19 -20.78 -8.92
N LYS A 69 10.99 -19.61 -8.35
CA LYS A 69 11.02 -18.36 -9.13
C LYS A 69 11.37 -17.16 -8.25
N ALA A 70 11.69 -16.06 -8.91
CA ALA A 70 12.01 -14.80 -8.25
C ALA A 70 10.85 -14.30 -7.39
N PRO A 71 11.12 -13.46 -6.38
CA PRO A 71 10.06 -12.92 -5.54
C PRO A 71 9.08 -12.06 -6.35
N GLN A 72 7.86 -12.00 -5.88
CA GLN A 72 6.78 -11.20 -6.46
C GLN A 72 6.16 -10.34 -5.37
N LEU A 73 5.65 -9.17 -5.73
CA LEU A 73 5.05 -8.23 -4.80
C LEU A 73 3.53 -8.30 -4.90
N TRP A 74 2.87 -8.48 -3.76
CA TRP A 74 1.42 -8.35 -3.67
C TRP A 74 1.09 -7.05 -2.96
N ILE A 75 0.37 -6.16 -3.64
CA ILE A 75 -0.09 -4.90 -3.03
C ILE A 75 -1.45 -5.18 -2.40
N ASN A 76 -1.53 -5.01 -1.08
CA ASN A 76 -2.73 -5.33 -0.31
C ASN A 76 -3.76 -4.21 -0.35
N GLU A 77 -3.32 -3.01 -0.01
CA GLU A 77 -4.22 -1.87 0.18
C GLU A 77 -3.56 -0.57 -0.22
N ILE A 78 -4.37 0.33 -0.77
CA ILE A 78 -4.01 1.74 -0.92
C ILE A 78 -5.17 2.54 -0.34
N GLY A 79 -4.89 3.36 0.66
CA GLY A 79 -5.89 4.19 1.30
C GLY A 79 -5.44 5.63 1.38
N VAL A 80 -6.34 6.56 1.08
CA VAL A 80 -6.09 8.01 1.19
C VAL A 80 -7.26 8.63 1.94
N ALA A 81 -6.95 9.49 2.90
CA ALA A 81 -7.97 10.20 3.66
C ALA A 81 -8.92 10.93 2.72
N LEU A 82 -10.22 10.92 3.04
CA LEU A 82 -11.24 11.55 2.21
C LEU A 82 -10.94 13.01 1.90
N THR A 83 -10.38 13.73 2.86
CA THR A 83 -10.02 15.13 2.73
C THR A 83 -8.84 15.37 1.79
N HIS A 84 -8.13 14.32 1.41
CA HIS A 84 -6.90 14.41 0.63
C HIS A 84 -7.00 13.74 -0.74
N ARG A 85 -8.20 13.33 -1.14
CA ARG A 85 -8.41 12.70 -2.45
C ARG A 85 -8.27 13.70 -3.59
N ARG A 86 -8.01 13.20 -4.79
CA ARG A 86 -7.82 13.99 -6.02
C ARG A 86 -6.59 14.90 -5.98
N ARG A 87 -5.59 14.56 -5.18
CA ARG A 87 -4.32 15.29 -5.08
C ARG A 87 -3.14 14.48 -5.62
N GLY A 88 -3.41 13.34 -6.25
CA GLY A 88 -2.36 12.47 -6.80
C GLY A 88 -1.59 11.68 -5.76
N ILE A 89 -2.07 11.60 -4.53
CA ILE A 89 -1.36 10.90 -3.44
C ILE A 89 -1.32 9.39 -3.68
N ALA A 90 -2.44 8.80 -4.09
CA ALA A 90 -2.48 7.35 -4.36
C ALA A 90 -1.49 6.96 -5.46
N LYS A 91 -1.36 7.79 -6.50
CA LYS A 91 -0.39 7.53 -7.57
C LYS A 91 1.04 7.59 -7.05
N GLN A 92 1.36 8.58 -6.23
CA GLN A 92 2.69 8.69 -5.65
C GLN A 92 3.02 7.50 -4.75
N LEU A 93 2.04 7.03 -3.96
CA LEU A 93 2.19 5.85 -3.12
C LEU A 93 2.40 4.59 -3.96
N LEU A 94 1.61 4.42 -5.01
CA LEU A 94 1.76 3.29 -5.92
C LEU A 94 3.14 3.29 -6.58
N ASP A 95 3.57 4.44 -7.10
CA ASP A 95 4.90 4.57 -7.70
C ASP A 95 6.01 4.20 -6.70
N ALA A 96 5.87 4.64 -5.45
CA ALA A 96 6.86 4.34 -4.40
C ALA A 96 6.94 2.85 -4.08
N ILE A 97 5.81 2.17 -3.95
CA ILE A 97 5.82 0.75 -3.60
C ILE A 97 6.30 -0.11 -4.78
N LEU A 98 5.98 0.26 -6.01
CA LEU A 98 6.48 -0.43 -7.19
C LEU A 98 8.00 -0.28 -7.32
N ALA A 99 8.52 0.93 -7.08
CA ALA A 99 9.97 1.16 -7.08
C ALA A 99 10.65 0.34 -5.99
N HIS A 100 10.04 0.25 -4.81
CA HIS A 100 10.58 -0.58 -3.73
C HIS A 100 10.60 -2.06 -4.11
N GLY A 101 9.53 -2.55 -4.74
CA GLY A 101 9.47 -3.94 -5.24
C GLY A 101 10.62 -4.25 -6.18
N ARG A 102 10.99 -3.31 -7.04
CA ARG A 102 12.15 -3.48 -7.94
C ARG A 102 13.46 -3.62 -7.15
N THR A 103 13.63 -2.84 -6.09
CA THR A 103 14.85 -2.95 -5.25
C THR A 103 14.93 -4.27 -4.51
N LEU A 104 13.79 -4.94 -4.26
CA LEU A 104 13.73 -6.26 -3.64
C LEU A 104 14.00 -7.40 -4.62
N GLY A 105 14.14 -7.09 -5.91
CA GLY A 105 14.30 -8.10 -6.94
C GLY A 105 12.99 -8.74 -7.40
N CYS A 106 11.86 -8.13 -7.06
CA CYS A 106 10.56 -8.64 -7.54
C CYS A 106 10.45 -8.45 -9.05
N THR A 107 9.98 -9.49 -9.74
CA THR A 107 9.82 -9.47 -11.20
C THR A 107 8.43 -9.04 -11.63
N GLU A 108 7.47 -9.06 -10.69
CA GLU A 108 6.08 -8.71 -10.97
C GLU A 108 5.42 -8.19 -9.70
N ALA A 109 4.48 -7.27 -9.85
CA ALA A 109 3.62 -6.81 -8.78
C ALA A 109 2.17 -6.99 -9.19
N TRP A 110 1.33 -7.37 -8.25
CA TRP A 110 -0.11 -7.53 -8.50
C TRP A 110 -0.93 -6.89 -7.40
N LEU A 111 -2.14 -6.56 -7.77
CA LEU A 111 -3.19 -6.13 -6.84
C LEU A 111 -4.53 -6.53 -7.44
N GLY A 112 -5.55 -6.52 -6.61
CA GLY A 112 -6.92 -6.76 -7.06
C GLY A 112 -7.82 -5.60 -6.71
N THR A 113 -8.81 -5.35 -7.56
CA THR A 113 -9.89 -4.42 -7.26
C THR A 113 -11.17 -4.93 -7.94
N GLU A 114 -12.30 -4.42 -7.50
CA GLU A 114 -13.57 -4.76 -8.14
C GLU A 114 -13.66 -4.08 -9.50
N GLU A 115 -14.26 -4.77 -10.47
CA GLU A 115 -14.43 -4.25 -11.83
C GLU A 115 -15.21 -2.92 -11.85
N THR A 116 -16.09 -2.71 -10.88
CA THR A 116 -16.91 -1.52 -10.76
C THR A 116 -16.20 -0.33 -10.11
N ASN A 117 -15.01 -0.56 -9.54
CA ASN A 117 -14.25 0.52 -8.91
C ASN A 117 -13.48 1.32 -9.96
N GLU A 118 -14.17 2.24 -10.61
CA GLU A 118 -13.61 3.03 -11.71
C GLU A 118 -12.43 3.91 -11.29
N PRO A 119 -12.47 4.62 -10.14
CA PRO A 119 -11.31 5.42 -9.73
C PRO A 119 -10.04 4.60 -9.55
N ALA A 120 -10.16 3.41 -8.93
CA ALA A 120 -9.02 2.51 -8.76
C ALA A 120 -8.50 2.01 -10.11
N ARG A 121 -9.40 1.63 -11.00
CA ARG A 121 -9.03 1.14 -12.32
C ARG A 121 -8.30 2.20 -13.14
N ARG A 122 -8.78 3.45 -13.08
CA ARG A 122 -8.09 4.56 -13.75
C ARG A 122 -6.68 4.77 -13.20
N LEU A 123 -6.54 4.67 -11.89
CA LEU A 123 -5.24 4.77 -11.23
C LEU A 123 -4.26 3.70 -11.73
N TYR A 124 -4.72 2.44 -11.73
CA TYR A 124 -3.85 1.32 -12.10
C TYR A 124 -3.56 1.29 -13.60
N ASP A 125 -4.54 1.58 -14.44
CA ASP A 125 -4.34 1.71 -15.88
C ASP A 125 -3.34 2.84 -16.19
N GLY A 126 -3.49 3.97 -15.52
CA GLY A 126 -2.60 5.12 -15.69
C GLY A 126 -1.17 4.85 -15.24
N ALA A 127 -0.97 3.92 -14.30
CA ALA A 127 0.35 3.51 -13.84
C ALA A 127 0.98 2.42 -14.71
N GLY A 128 0.30 1.97 -15.77
CA GLY A 128 0.80 0.97 -16.68
C GLY A 128 0.42 -0.47 -16.33
N GLY A 129 -0.48 -0.65 -15.37
CA GLY A 129 -1.00 -1.97 -15.02
C GLY A 129 -1.84 -2.55 -16.14
N LYS A 130 -1.83 -3.87 -16.28
CA LYS A 130 -2.62 -4.59 -17.27
C LYS A 130 -3.67 -5.43 -16.56
N PRO A 131 -4.97 -5.14 -16.74
CA PRO A 131 -6.01 -5.93 -16.09
C PRO A 131 -6.11 -7.32 -16.71
N GLU A 132 -6.28 -8.33 -15.86
CA GLU A 132 -6.49 -9.70 -16.28
C GLU A 132 -7.73 -10.22 -15.55
N PRO A 133 -8.63 -10.94 -16.25
CA PRO A 133 -9.77 -11.57 -15.58
C PRO A 133 -9.30 -12.73 -14.70
N PHE A 134 -9.83 -12.78 -13.49
CA PHE A 134 -9.61 -13.92 -12.59
C PHE A 134 -10.78 -14.01 -11.62
N THR A 135 -10.92 -15.15 -10.95
CA THR A 135 -11.95 -15.33 -9.94
C THR A 135 -11.31 -15.42 -8.58
N LEU A 136 -11.75 -14.56 -7.66
CA LEU A 136 -11.31 -14.57 -6.27
C LEU A 136 -12.22 -15.53 -5.48
N TYR A 137 -11.61 -16.48 -4.77
CA TYR A 137 -12.32 -17.31 -3.81
C TYR A 137 -11.88 -16.94 -2.40
N SER A 138 -12.83 -16.78 -1.50
CA SER A 138 -12.53 -16.56 -0.08
C SER A 138 -13.10 -17.70 0.75
N PHE A 139 -12.37 -18.08 1.79
CA PHE A 139 -12.77 -19.14 2.70
C PHE A 139 -12.74 -18.62 4.12
N PRO A 140 -13.87 -18.52 4.82
CA PRO A 140 -13.83 -18.14 6.23
C PRO A 140 -13.13 -19.23 7.03
N LEU A 141 -12.19 -18.83 7.89
CA LEU A 141 -11.42 -19.76 8.71
C LEU A 141 -11.82 -19.70 10.19
N ALA A 142 -12.72 -18.82 10.53
CA ALA A 142 -13.26 -18.68 11.90
C ALA A 142 -14.72 -18.28 11.86
#